data_2b49221369dc433da257a2afa479d21e
#
_entry.id   2b49221369dc433da257a2afa479d21e
#
_cell.length_a   1.000
_cell.length_b   1.000
_cell.length_c   1.000
_cell.angle_alpha   90.00
_cell.angle_beta   90.00
_cell.angle_gamma   90.00
#
_symmetry.space_group_name_H-M   'P 1'
#
loop_
_entity.id
_entity.type
_entity.pdbx_description
1 polymer ?
#
loop_
_entity_poly.entity_id
_entity_poly.type
_entity_poly.pdbx_seq_one_letter_code
_entity_poly.pdbx_strand_id
1 'polypeptide(L)'
;MAPAAALLLFLVVSIFYFAPQFRGEVLPQHDVLQYRGMNSDIERTRTQTGEDPQWTGGMFGGMPAYLINVAYPAQLVKQSVGRISKIMDIPASLLFFSMVAMWLMLLMFGVNPWVGIVPALAYGLSTYFLLIIGAGHNTKIWAVV
;
A
#
# COMPACT_ATOMS: atom_id res chain seq x y z
N MET A 1 12.83 25.62 0.42
CA MET A 1 11.53 25.78 1.13
C MET A 1 10.39 25.00 0.47
N ALA A 2 10.20 25.03 -0.86
CA ALA A 2 9.13 24.30 -1.55
C ALA A 2 9.04 22.79 -1.23
N PRO A 3 10.14 22.00 -1.21
CA PRO A 3 10.03 20.56 -0.92
C PRO A 3 9.46 20.25 0.46
N ALA A 4 9.90 20.94 1.47
CA ALA A 4 9.40 20.72 2.83
C ALA A 4 7.92 21.10 2.96
N ALA A 5 7.50 22.20 2.32
CA ALA A 5 6.10 22.62 2.31
C ALA A 5 5.19 21.63 1.57
N ALA A 6 5.65 21.09 0.42
CA ALA A 6 4.91 20.08 -0.33
C ALA A 6 4.72 18.79 0.49
N LEU A 7 5.80 18.27 1.07
CA LEU A 7 5.74 17.05 1.88
C LEU A 7 4.85 17.21 3.12
N LEU A 8 4.95 18.36 3.79
CA LEU A 8 4.09 18.67 4.93
C LEU A 8 2.62 18.75 4.52
N LEU A 9 2.32 19.40 3.39
CA LEU A 9 0.95 19.50 2.88
C LEU A 9 0.38 18.12 2.53
N PHE A 10 1.15 17.27 1.82
CA PHE A 10 0.71 15.91 1.48
C PHE A 10 0.49 15.06 2.73
N LEU A 11 1.34 15.21 3.73
CA LEU A 11 1.18 14.52 5.02
C LEU A 11 -0.11 14.97 5.72
N VAL A 12 -0.34 16.27 5.82
CA VAL A 12 -1.54 16.84 6.45
C VAL A 12 -2.80 16.37 5.72
N VAL A 13 -2.82 16.43 4.38
CA VAL A 13 -3.96 15.96 3.58
C VAL A 13 -4.22 14.47 3.82
N SER A 14 -3.18 13.63 3.85
CA SER A 14 -3.34 12.19 4.08
C SER A 14 -3.88 11.87 5.48
N ILE A 15 -3.37 12.55 6.51
CA ILE A 15 -3.84 12.39 7.88
C ILE A 15 -5.29 12.87 8.00
N PHE A 16 -5.62 13.99 7.40
CA PHE A 16 -6.98 14.56 7.49
C PHE A 16 -8.00 13.70 6.76
N TYR A 17 -7.65 13.19 5.57
CA TYR A 17 -8.53 12.34 4.77
C TYR A 17 -8.81 11.01 5.48
N PHE A 18 -7.79 10.41 6.08
CA PHE A 18 -7.91 9.15 6.82
C PHE A 18 -7.88 9.37 8.34
N ALA A 19 -8.42 10.50 8.83
CA ALA A 19 -8.48 10.82 10.25
C ALA A 19 -9.12 9.70 11.12
N PRO A 20 -10.15 8.95 10.67
CA PRO A 20 -10.69 7.81 11.42
C PRO A 20 -9.65 6.74 11.75
N GLN A 21 -8.69 6.48 10.86
CA GLN A 21 -7.60 5.52 11.10
C GLN A 21 -6.79 5.87 12.37
N PHE A 22 -6.54 7.15 12.58
CA PHE A 22 -5.77 7.64 13.74
C PHE A 22 -6.59 7.65 15.04
N ARG A 23 -7.90 7.37 14.95
CA ARG A 23 -8.81 7.13 16.10
C ARG A 23 -8.98 5.65 16.41
N GLY A 24 -8.22 4.77 15.71
CA GLY A 24 -8.31 3.32 15.87
C GLY A 24 -9.39 2.65 15.03
N GLU A 25 -10.05 3.39 14.13
CA GLU A 25 -11.01 2.81 13.20
C GLU A 25 -10.28 2.09 12.06
N VAL A 26 -10.80 0.97 11.62
CA VAL A 26 -10.21 0.15 10.55
C VAL A 26 -11.07 0.23 9.30
N LEU A 27 -10.44 0.61 8.18
CA LEU A 27 -11.12 0.56 6.88
C LEU A 27 -11.35 -0.91 6.48
N PRO A 28 -12.60 -1.35 6.30
CA PRO A 28 -12.91 -2.72 5.88
C PRO A 28 -12.55 -2.91 4.41
N GLN A 29 -11.34 -3.37 4.15
CA GLN A 29 -10.84 -3.67 2.81
C GLN A 29 -11.18 -5.12 2.44
N HIS A 30 -12.14 -5.33 1.54
CA HIS A 30 -12.62 -6.67 1.18
C HIS A 30 -11.52 -7.60 0.68
N ASP A 31 -10.62 -7.12 -0.18
CA ASP A 31 -9.54 -7.94 -0.71
C ASP A 31 -8.54 -8.35 0.36
N VAL A 32 -8.29 -7.48 1.34
CA VAL A 32 -7.44 -7.82 2.49
C VAL A 32 -8.08 -8.88 3.37
N LEU A 33 -9.40 -8.83 3.55
CA LEU A 33 -10.13 -9.86 4.30
C LEU A 33 -10.10 -11.21 3.59
N GLN A 34 -10.34 -11.22 2.27
CA GLN A 34 -10.23 -12.42 1.45
C GLN A 34 -8.81 -12.99 1.47
N TYR A 35 -7.80 -12.14 1.29
CA TYR A 35 -6.40 -12.56 1.38
C TYR A 35 -6.08 -13.20 2.72
N ARG A 36 -6.54 -12.64 3.84
CA ARG A 36 -6.33 -13.24 5.17
C ARG A 36 -6.96 -14.62 5.29
N GLY A 37 -8.18 -14.79 4.76
CA GLY A 37 -8.84 -16.07 4.69
C GLY A 37 -8.05 -17.10 3.89
N MET A 38 -7.64 -16.75 2.68
CA MET A 38 -6.84 -17.60 1.80
C MET A 38 -5.48 -17.96 2.38
N ASN A 39 -4.84 -17.00 3.05
CA ASN A 39 -3.52 -17.17 3.62
C ASN A 39 -3.51 -17.94 4.94
N SER A 40 -4.64 -18.13 5.60
CA SER A 40 -4.73 -18.72 6.93
C SER A 40 -4.16 -20.14 7.01
N ASP A 41 -4.37 -20.96 5.97
CA ASP A 41 -3.84 -22.33 5.87
C ASP A 41 -2.31 -22.32 5.69
N ILE A 42 -1.80 -21.41 4.87
CA ILE A 42 -0.37 -21.22 4.64
C ILE A 42 0.33 -20.79 5.94
N GLU A 43 -0.23 -19.81 6.65
CA GLU A 43 0.32 -19.33 7.92
C GLU A 43 0.29 -20.40 9.01
N ARG A 44 -0.79 -21.19 9.06
CA ARG A 44 -0.89 -22.31 9.99
C ARG A 44 0.20 -23.35 9.72
N THR A 45 0.39 -23.75 8.47
CA THR A 45 1.44 -24.72 8.10
C THR A 45 2.82 -24.16 8.42
N ARG A 46 3.10 -22.92 8.05
CA ARG A 46 4.37 -22.25 8.36
C ARG A 46 4.65 -22.21 9.86
N THR A 47 3.64 -21.93 10.68
CA THR A 47 3.78 -21.88 12.15
C THR A 47 4.03 -23.27 12.74
N GLN A 48 3.44 -24.32 12.16
CA GLN A 48 3.57 -25.69 12.65
C GLN A 48 4.86 -26.38 12.21
N THR A 49 5.31 -26.14 10.98
CA THR A 49 6.45 -26.85 10.38
C THR A 49 7.72 -26.01 10.30
N GLY A 50 7.60 -24.68 10.39
CA GLY A 50 8.70 -23.74 10.14
C GLY A 50 9.06 -23.56 8.66
N GLU A 51 8.34 -24.22 7.75
CA GLU A 51 8.59 -24.19 6.32
C GLU A 51 7.44 -23.54 5.55
N ASP A 52 7.75 -22.93 4.40
CA ASP A 52 6.75 -22.38 3.48
C ASP A 52 6.11 -23.51 2.67
N PRO A 53 4.78 -23.74 2.77
CA PRO A 53 4.12 -24.78 2.00
C PRO A 53 4.13 -24.42 0.50
N GLN A 54 4.34 -25.43 -0.34
CA GLN A 54 4.25 -25.27 -1.80
C GLN A 54 2.80 -25.34 -2.30
N TRP A 55 1.92 -25.95 -1.50
CA TRP A 55 0.51 -26.18 -1.81
C TRP A 55 -0.38 -25.77 -0.64
N THR A 56 -1.58 -25.25 -0.91
CA THR A 56 -2.61 -25.00 0.09
C THR A 56 -3.92 -25.61 -0.33
N GLY A 57 -4.65 -26.19 0.63
CA GLY A 57 -6.00 -26.72 0.43
C GLY A 57 -7.11 -25.70 0.67
N GLY A 58 -6.79 -24.49 1.07
CA GLY A 58 -7.75 -23.47 1.53
C GLY A 58 -8.69 -22.92 0.46
N MET A 59 -8.41 -23.14 -0.84
CA MET A 59 -9.22 -22.63 -1.96
C MET A 59 -9.28 -23.60 -3.13
N PHE A 60 -10.40 -23.58 -3.86
CA PHE A 60 -10.62 -24.29 -5.14
C PHE A 60 -10.25 -25.78 -5.13
N GLY A 61 -10.34 -26.45 -3.98
CA GLY A 61 -9.90 -27.84 -3.82
C GLY A 61 -8.38 -28.02 -3.79
N GLY A 62 -7.64 -26.93 -3.71
CA GLY A 62 -6.18 -26.88 -3.62
C GLY A 62 -5.54 -26.13 -4.77
N MET A 63 -4.51 -25.34 -4.43
CA MET A 63 -3.74 -24.56 -5.39
C MET A 63 -2.30 -24.32 -4.92
N PRO A 64 -1.36 -23.96 -5.82
CA PRO A 64 -0.02 -23.60 -5.43
C PRO A 64 0.00 -22.40 -4.46
N ALA A 65 0.65 -22.54 -3.31
CA ALA A 65 0.67 -21.54 -2.26
C ALA A 65 1.34 -20.23 -2.71
N TYR A 66 2.28 -20.30 -3.65
CA TYR A 66 2.98 -19.11 -4.18
C TYR A 66 2.05 -18.16 -4.96
N LEU A 67 0.86 -18.58 -5.38
CA LEU A 67 -0.13 -17.70 -6.00
C LEU A 67 -0.85 -16.82 -4.99
N ILE A 68 -0.80 -17.17 -3.72
CA ILE A 68 -1.43 -16.43 -2.62
C ILE A 68 -0.39 -15.65 -1.82
N ASN A 69 0.58 -16.35 -1.27
CA ASN A 69 1.61 -15.74 -0.44
C ASN A 69 2.95 -16.42 -0.64
N VAL A 70 3.92 -15.63 -1.11
CA VAL A 70 5.29 -16.09 -1.31
C VAL A 70 6.24 -15.21 -0.51
N ALA A 71 7.08 -15.84 0.29
CA ALA A 71 8.18 -15.20 0.99
C ALA A 71 9.50 -15.47 0.25
N TYR A 72 9.80 -14.67 -0.77
CA TYR A 72 11.14 -14.69 -1.37
C TYR A 72 12.10 -13.86 -0.51
N PRO A 73 13.16 -14.47 0.04
CA PRO A 73 14.11 -13.75 0.90
C PRO A 73 14.84 -12.61 0.19
N ALA A 74 14.95 -12.67 -1.13
CA ALA A 74 15.63 -11.66 -1.96
C ALA A 74 14.70 -10.56 -2.53
N GLN A 75 13.45 -10.46 -2.07
CA GLN A 75 12.53 -9.41 -2.54
C GLN A 75 12.82 -8.06 -1.87
N LEU A 76 13.84 -7.35 -2.36
CA LEU A 76 14.25 -6.05 -1.83
C LEU A 76 13.11 -5.00 -1.92
N VAL A 77 12.33 -5.02 -2.99
CA VAL A 77 11.19 -4.09 -3.17
C VAL A 77 10.14 -4.33 -2.08
N LYS A 78 9.69 -5.59 -1.88
CA LYS A 78 8.72 -5.94 -0.83
C LYS A 78 9.22 -5.58 0.57
N GLN A 79 10.52 -5.81 0.84
CA GLN A 79 11.12 -5.44 2.12
C GLN A 79 11.16 -3.92 2.31
N SER A 80 11.49 -3.16 1.27
CA SER A 80 11.53 -1.70 1.32
C SER A 80 10.14 -1.12 1.54
N VAL A 81 9.15 -1.56 0.78
CA VAL A 81 7.74 -1.20 0.96
C VAL A 81 7.26 -1.54 2.38
N GLY A 82 7.60 -2.73 2.89
CA GLY A 82 7.24 -3.14 4.24
C GLY A 82 7.90 -2.30 5.34
N ARG A 83 9.09 -1.74 5.10
CA ARG A 83 9.74 -0.80 6.03
C ARG A 83 9.08 0.58 5.99
N ILE A 84 8.77 1.07 4.79
CA ILE A 84 8.14 2.36 4.58
C ILE A 84 6.73 2.39 5.18
N SER A 85 5.94 1.34 4.97
CA SER A 85 4.58 1.24 5.52
C SER A 85 4.52 1.11 7.04
N LYS A 86 5.66 0.82 7.71
CA LYS A 86 5.76 0.89 9.18
C LYS A 86 5.85 2.32 9.73
N ILE A 87 6.19 3.30 8.89
CA ILE A 87 6.29 4.71 9.30
C ILE A 87 4.90 5.31 9.46
N MET A 88 3.98 4.90 8.59
CA MET A 88 2.59 5.33 8.63
C MET A 88 1.72 4.19 8.10
N ASP A 89 0.70 3.80 8.87
CA ASP A 89 -0.17 2.68 8.52
C ASP A 89 -0.99 2.94 7.25
N ILE A 90 -1.37 1.85 6.59
CA ILE A 90 -2.35 1.85 5.49
C ILE A 90 -3.75 2.18 6.08
N PRO A 91 -4.55 3.02 5.43
CA PRO A 91 -4.45 3.53 4.05
C PRO A 91 -3.75 4.89 3.88
N ALA A 92 -3.52 5.66 4.94
CA ALA A 92 -2.98 7.02 4.85
C ALA A 92 -1.60 7.06 4.17
N SER A 93 -0.75 6.05 4.41
CA SER A 93 0.56 5.94 3.75
C SER A 93 0.45 5.83 2.24
N LEU A 94 -0.51 5.08 1.73
CA LEU A 94 -0.71 4.90 0.29
C LEU A 94 -1.07 6.22 -0.39
N LEU A 95 -1.96 6.99 0.22
CA LEU A 95 -2.35 8.30 -0.28
C LEU A 95 -1.15 9.28 -0.27
N PHE A 96 -0.40 9.30 0.83
CA PHE A 96 0.79 10.15 0.97
C PHE A 96 1.82 9.84 -0.11
N PHE A 97 2.21 8.57 -0.25
CA PHE A 97 3.25 8.17 -1.20
C PHE A 97 2.82 8.34 -2.65
N SER A 98 1.53 8.18 -2.99
CA SER A 98 1.05 8.46 -4.35
C SER A 98 1.20 9.94 -4.73
N MET A 99 0.90 10.85 -3.81
CA MET A 99 1.13 12.29 -4.04
C MET A 99 2.63 12.62 -4.15
N VAL A 100 3.46 12.03 -3.27
CA VAL A 100 4.92 12.25 -3.29
C VAL A 100 5.52 11.72 -4.58
N ALA A 101 5.17 10.52 -5.02
CA ALA A 101 5.71 9.92 -6.25
C ALA A 101 5.35 10.75 -7.49
N MET A 102 4.09 11.18 -7.60
CA MET A 102 3.65 12.05 -8.69
C MET A 102 4.41 13.38 -8.67
N TRP A 103 4.58 13.98 -7.49
CA TRP A 103 5.31 15.23 -7.35
C TRP A 103 6.79 15.08 -7.73
N LEU A 104 7.46 14.01 -7.28
CA LEU A 104 8.85 13.70 -7.65
C LEU A 104 8.99 13.49 -9.15
N MET A 105 8.07 12.75 -9.76
CA MET A 105 8.05 12.55 -11.22
C MET A 105 7.98 13.90 -11.96
N LEU A 106 7.11 14.80 -11.54
CA LEU A 106 7.01 16.14 -12.13
C LEU A 106 8.27 16.97 -11.96
N LEU A 107 8.96 16.86 -10.83
CA LEU A 107 10.26 17.52 -10.63
C LEU A 107 11.31 16.97 -11.60
N MET A 108 11.31 15.66 -11.86
CA MET A 108 12.24 15.07 -12.85
C MET A 108 11.96 15.56 -14.27
N PHE A 109 10.74 15.94 -14.59
CA PHE A 109 10.38 16.60 -15.86
C PHE A 109 10.64 18.12 -15.85
N GLY A 110 11.28 18.65 -14.80
CA GLY A 110 11.62 20.08 -14.72
C GLY A 110 10.46 21.00 -14.35
N VAL A 111 9.34 20.46 -13.87
CA VAL A 111 8.20 21.26 -13.42
C VAL A 111 8.59 22.03 -12.14
N ASN A 112 8.19 23.29 -12.07
CA ASN A 112 8.44 24.09 -10.86
C ASN A 112 7.82 23.40 -9.62
N PRO A 113 8.58 23.26 -8.51
CA PRO A 113 8.13 22.54 -7.33
C PRO A 113 6.80 23.00 -6.75
N TRP A 114 6.51 24.31 -6.80
CA TRP A 114 5.23 24.84 -6.32
C TRP A 114 4.07 24.52 -7.23
N VAL A 115 4.29 24.58 -8.55
CA VAL A 115 3.28 24.24 -9.54
C VAL A 115 2.96 22.74 -9.51
N GLY A 116 3.96 21.89 -9.28
CA GLY A 116 3.81 20.45 -9.19
C GLY A 116 2.93 19.95 -8.03
N ILE A 117 2.68 20.77 -7.01
CA ILE A 117 1.84 20.40 -5.87
C ILE A 117 0.39 20.12 -6.31
N VAL A 118 -0.17 20.96 -7.16
CA VAL A 118 -1.58 20.85 -7.59
C VAL A 118 -1.87 19.53 -8.31
N PRO A 119 -1.13 19.17 -9.40
CA PRO A 119 -1.36 17.88 -10.05
C PRO A 119 -1.01 16.68 -9.17
N ALA A 120 -0.08 16.80 -8.22
CA ALA A 120 0.21 15.73 -7.28
C ALA A 120 -0.98 15.47 -6.33
N LEU A 121 -1.60 16.52 -5.81
CA LEU A 121 -2.83 16.42 -5.03
C LEU A 121 -3.98 15.83 -5.85
N ALA A 122 -4.18 16.33 -7.09
CA ALA A 122 -5.23 15.84 -7.98
C ALA A 122 -5.05 14.34 -8.31
N TYR A 123 -3.81 13.90 -8.47
CA TYR A 123 -3.47 12.50 -8.71
C TYR A 123 -3.80 11.62 -7.51
N GLY A 124 -3.27 11.95 -6.32
CA GLY A 124 -3.52 11.16 -5.11
C GLY A 124 -4.99 11.13 -4.70
N LEU A 125 -5.69 12.26 -4.79
CA LEU A 125 -7.11 12.38 -4.46
C LEU A 125 -8.04 11.97 -5.61
N SER A 126 -7.51 11.39 -6.70
CA SER A 126 -8.36 10.91 -7.78
C SER A 126 -9.28 9.79 -7.30
N THR A 127 -10.47 9.74 -7.85
CA THR A 127 -11.48 8.72 -7.53
C THR A 127 -10.92 7.30 -7.73
N TYR A 128 -10.06 7.12 -8.73
CA TYR A 128 -9.42 5.83 -8.97
C TYR A 128 -8.60 5.34 -7.77
N PHE A 129 -7.69 6.17 -7.24
CA PHE A 129 -6.88 5.80 -6.08
C PHE A 129 -7.73 5.55 -4.83
N LEU A 130 -8.71 6.40 -4.58
CA LEU A 130 -9.58 6.26 -3.42
C LEU A 130 -10.42 4.97 -3.48
N LEU A 131 -10.92 4.61 -4.66
CA LEU A 131 -11.65 3.36 -4.86
C LEU A 131 -10.77 2.13 -4.66
N ILE A 132 -9.56 2.10 -5.22
CA ILE A 132 -8.67 0.95 -5.10
C ILE A 132 -8.06 0.83 -3.69
N ILE A 133 -7.87 1.93 -2.96
CA ILE A 133 -7.53 1.93 -1.53
C ILE A 133 -8.70 1.32 -0.74
N GLY A 134 -9.93 1.75 -0.99
CA GLY A 134 -11.11 1.22 -0.32
C GLY A 134 -11.33 -0.28 -0.58
N ALA A 135 -11.07 -0.75 -1.80
CA ALA A 135 -11.15 -2.17 -2.15
C ALA A 135 -10.05 -3.03 -1.50
N GLY A 136 -8.88 -2.45 -1.22
CA GLY A 136 -7.74 -3.17 -0.64
C GLY A 136 -6.68 -3.61 -1.64
N HIS A 137 -6.70 -3.07 -2.85
CA HIS A 137 -5.67 -3.34 -3.88
C HIS A 137 -4.33 -2.66 -3.57
N ASN A 138 -3.82 -2.83 -2.35
CA ASN A 138 -2.65 -2.13 -1.84
C ASN A 138 -1.38 -2.40 -2.67
N THR A 139 -1.18 -3.63 -3.13
CA THR A 139 -0.05 -4.00 -4.01
C THR A 139 -0.09 -3.27 -5.34
N LYS A 140 -1.27 -3.04 -5.91
CA LYS A 140 -1.44 -2.30 -7.16
C LYS A 140 -1.04 -0.84 -7.00
N ILE A 141 -1.37 -0.23 -5.87
CA ILE A 141 -0.98 1.15 -5.58
C ILE A 141 0.55 1.23 -5.46
N TRP A 142 1.18 0.33 -4.71
CA TRP A 142 2.64 0.29 -4.59
C TRP A 142 3.36 0.04 -5.91
N ALA A 143 2.72 -0.62 -6.88
CA ALA A 143 3.29 -0.81 -8.21
C ALA A 143 3.24 0.44 -9.08
N VAL A 144 2.38 1.40 -8.75
CA VAL A 144 2.19 2.65 -9.51
C VAL A 144 2.91 3.83 -8.84
N VAL A 145 3.24 3.72 -7.57
CA VAL A 145 4.00 4.69 -6.76
C VAL A 145 5.49 4.44 -6.84
#